data_314cfa8f1e395488191a8375b66d5003
#
_entry.id   314cfa8f1e395488191a8375b66d5003
#
_cell.length_a   1.000
_cell.length_b   1.000
_cell.length_c   1.000
_cell.angle_alpha   90.00
_cell.angle_beta   90.00
_cell.angle_gamma   90.00
#
_symmetry.space_group_name_H-M   'P 1'
#
loop_
_entity.id
_entity.type
_entity.pdbx_description
1 polymer ?
#
loop_
_entity_poly.entity_id
_entity_poly.type
_entity_poly.pdbx_seq_one_letter_code
_entity_poly.pdbx_strand_id
1 'polypeptide(L)'
;MKIEKLEVSQHLDTRKLYEEVFSKDEKSFVDYYYQEKTKDNIIYVVRENDDIQAMLHLNPYTLMVNGTEKESYYIVAVATRKEYRGRRYMAGLLREALLDMYQAGVTFTYLMPAAEAIYLPHDFRTMYEQNIEYYAPEEKLAESITVQAAEDKDCDEISAWAQKELARKYQVYAKRDKNYYERLLKELACEDGKLIIYRKDGQIVDVRPYYEESKETEEVGKKEAKPKIMIRIVDVRRMLMSLKLKSLMAVSFQITDPLIPENNRYVTMTGTEFSGLMLMDGKPETSEGILPVSALGELVFGAKTVEEISKEEGVSMSGRMESELEKIIPLSRIYLNEAV
;
A
#
# COMPACT_ATOMS: atom_id res chain seq x y z
N MET A 1 -1.96 -22.78 17.34
CA MET A 1 -1.64 -21.34 17.30
C MET A 1 -2.93 -20.58 17.50
N LYS A 2 -3.00 -19.75 18.53
CA LYS A 2 -4.12 -18.82 18.76
C LYS A 2 -3.67 -17.43 18.32
N ILE A 3 -4.42 -16.82 17.42
CA ILE A 3 -4.22 -15.43 16.99
C ILE A 3 -5.19 -14.58 17.79
N GLU A 4 -4.73 -13.44 18.26
CA GLU A 4 -5.51 -12.47 19.02
C GLU A 4 -5.48 -11.15 18.28
N LYS A 5 -6.62 -10.50 18.15
CA LYS A 5 -6.76 -9.10 17.74
C LYS A 5 -6.81 -8.25 19.00
N LEU A 6 -5.87 -7.34 19.16
CA LEU A 6 -5.76 -6.54 20.38
C LEU A 6 -6.78 -5.42 20.41
N GLU A 7 -7.27 -5.11 21.61
CA GLU A 7 -7.96 -3.86 21.87
C GLU A 7 -6.94 -2.68 21.90
N VAL A 8 -7.39 -1.47 21.60
CA VAL A 8 -6.51 -0.28 21.53
C VAL A 8 -5.71 -0.08 22.82
N SER A 9 -6.31 -0.35 23.99
CA SER A 9 -5.65 -0.26 25.29
C SER A 9 -4.50 -1.26 25.49
N GLN A 10 -4.42 -2.30 24.64
CA GLN A 10 -3.41 -3.36 24.69
C GLN A 10 -2.32 -3.17 23.62
N HIS A 11 -2.43 -2.19 22.74
CA HIS A 11 -1.47 -1.99 21.65
C HIS A 11 -0.05 -1.81 22.17
N LEU A 12 0.12 -1.16 23.31
CA LEU A 12 1.42 -0.96 23.97
C LEU A 12 2.12 -2.28 24.36
N ASP A 13 1.38 -3.38 24.54
CA ASP A 13 1.97 -4.69 24.86
C ASP A 13 2.93 -5.17 23.76
N THR A 14 2.75 -4.70 22.51
CA THR A 14 3.59 -5.09 21.37
C THR A 14 4.93 -4.37 21.36
N ARG A 15 5.08 -3.26 22.10
CA ARG A 15 6.26 -2.39 22.07
C ARG A 15 7.56 -3.14 22.37
N LYS A 16 7.54 -4.06 23.34
CA LYS A 16 8.73 -4.85 23.70
C LYS A 16 9.25 -5.67 22.50
N LEU A 17 8.35 -6.31 21.74
CA LEU A 17 8.74 -7.08 20.55
C LEU A 17 9.15 -6.15 19.40
N TYR A 18 8.52 -4.97 19.29
CA TYR A 18 8.90 -3.97 18.30
C TYR A 18 10.36 -3.54 18.50
N GLU A 19 10.71 -3.06 19.68
CA GLU A 19 12.06 -2.58 20.03
C GLU A 19 13.12 -3.69 19.90
N GLU A 20 12.74 -4.97 20.17
CA GLU A 20 13.64 -6.13 20.01
C GLU A 20 13.95 -6.40 18.51
N VAL A 21 12.97 -6.27 17.62
CA VAL A 21 13.12 -6.65 16.21
C VAL A 21 13.56 -5.46 15.34
N PHE A 22 13.04 -4.28 15.62
CA PHE A 22 13.35 -3.03 14.91
C PHE A 22 14.33 -2.16 15.72
N SER A 23 15.41 -2.76 16.17
CA SER A 23 16.39 -2.14 17.08
C SER A 23 17.17 -0.97 16.48
N LYS A 24 17.01 -0.68 15.19
CA LYS A 24 17.61 0.47 14.51
C LYS A 24 16.73 1.72 14.59
N ASP A 25 15.45 1.55 14.89
CA ASP A 25 14.53 2.67 15.00
C ASP A 25 14.85 3.47 16.25
N GLU A 26 14.94 4.78 16.11
CA GLU A 26 15.24 5.66 17.22
C GLU A 26 14.11 5.67 18.25
N LYS A 27 14.46 5.90 19.51
CA LYS A 27 13.47 5.93 20.60
C LYS A 27 12.39 6.99 20.38
N SER A 28 12.75 8.14 19.84
CA SER A 28 11.82 9.23 19.49
C SER A 28 10.75 8.78 18.51
N PHE A 29 11.15 8.05 17.46
CA PHE A 29 10.25 7.46 16.49
C PHE A 29 9.34 6.39 17.12
N VAL A 30 9.90 5.47 17.92
CA VAL A 30 9.12 4.43 18.61
C VAL A 30 8.10 5.06 19.57
N ASP A 31 8.49 6.12 20.31
CA ASP A 31 7.58 6.86 21.18
C ASP A 31 6.44 7.50 20.38
N TYR A 32 6.74 8.17 19.25
CA TYR A 32 5.74 8.71 18.32
C TYR A 32 4.81 7.60 17.78
N TYR A 33 5.37 6.49 17.30
CA TYR A 33 4.60 5.40 16.73
C TYR A 33 3.54 4.87 17.72
N TYR A 34 3.94 4.58 18.96
CA TYR A 34 3.03 4.08 19.98
C TYR A 34 2.10 5.15 20.56
N GLN A 35 2.47 6.41 20.49
CA GLN A 35 1.62 7.52 20.99
C GLN A 35 0.62 8.03 19.94
N GLU A 36 0.97 7.99 18.65
CA GLU A 36 0.15 8.60 17.59
C GLU A 36 -0.36 7.59 16.56
N LYS A 37 0.48 6.70 16.02
CA LYS A 37 0.08 5.81 14.93
C LYS A 37 -0.78 4.64 15.42
N THR A 38 -0.44 4.03 16.54
CA THR A 38 -1.18 2.86 17.04
C THR A 38 -2.58 3.18 17.58
N LYS A 39 -2.98 4.46 17.66
CA LYS A 39 -4.33 4.87 18.12
C LYS A 39 -5.47 4.30 17.26
N ASP A 40 -5.24 4.17 15.97
CA ASP A 40 -6.22 3.71 14.99
C ASP A 40 -5.79 2.42 14.26
N ASN A 41 -4.65 1.85 14.62
CA ASN A 41 -4.19 0.59 14.06
C ASN A 41 -5.09 -0.58 14.46
N ILE A 42 -5.08 -1.60 13.60
CA ILE A 42 -5.53 -2.95 13.97
C ILE A 42 -4.29 -3.79 14.20
N ILE A 43 -4.19 -4.45 15.35
CA ILE A 43 -3.00 -5.24 15.70
C ILE A 43 -3.39 -6.67 15.98
N TYR A 44 -2.72 -7.59 15.27
CA TYR A 44 -2.82 -9.04 15.48
C TYR A 44 -1.55 -9.57 16.11
N VAL A 45 -1.70 -10.47 17.08
CA VAL A 45 -0.57 -11.09 17.79
C VAL A 45 -0.74 -12.61 17.94
N VAL A 46 0.40 -13.28 18.12
CA VAL A 46 0.45 -14.64 18.67
C VAL A 46 1.10 -14.57 20.05
N ARG A 47 0.35 -15.01 21.09
CA ARG A 47 0.86 -15.13 22.46
C ARG A 47 1.22 -16.58 22.79
N GLU A 48 2.36 -16.76 23.44
CA GLU A 48 2.74 -17.99 24.11
C GLU A 48 3.41 -17.66 25.44
N ASN A 49 3.04 -18.36 26.51
CA ASN A 49 3.55 -18.13 27.87
C ASN A 49 3.38 -16.66 28.33
N ASP A 50 2.22 -16.08 28.06
CA ASP A 50 1.82 -14.70 28.39
C ASP A 50 2.64 -13.60 27.67
N ASP A 51 3.61 -13.96 26.83
CA ASP A 51 4.41 -13.01 26.01
C ASP A 51 3.96 -13.03 24.55
N ILE A 52 4.07 -11.89 23.87
CA ILE A 52 3.84 -11.77 22.43
C ILE A 52 5.09 -12.28 21.68
N GLN A 53 4.88 -13.30 20.85
CA GLN A 53 5.94 -13.94 20.08
C GLN A 53 5.96 -13.54 18.60
N ALA A 54 4.82 -13.09 18.09
CA ALA A 54 4.71 -12.53 16.77
C ALA A 54 3.60 -11.46 16.74
N MET A 55 3.75 -10.50 15.84
CA MET A 55 2.79 -9.41 15.63
C MET A 55 2.73 -8.99 14.17
N LEU A 56 1.62 -8.36 13.82
CA LEU A 56 1.36 -7.70 12.56
C LEU A 56 0.43 -6.51 12.82
N HIS A 57 0.84 -5.33 12.37
CA HIS A 57 0.05 -4.11 12.51
C HIS A 57 -0.54 -3.69 11.15
N LEU A 58 -1.74 -3.14 11.17
CA LEU A 58 -2.43 -2.57 10.03
C LEU A 58 -2.65 -1.08 10.29
N ASN A 59 -1.97 -0.23 9.54
CA ASN A 59 -2.21 1.21 9.55
C ASN A 59 -3.34 1.53 8.56
N PRO A 60 -4.46 2.13 8.99
CA PRO A 60 -5.56 2.47 8.09
C PRO A 60 -5.21 3.68 7.22
N TYR A 61 -5.61 3.60 5.95
CA TYR A 61 -5.55 4.71 5.00
C TYR A 61 -6.79 4.72 4.12
N THR A 62 -7.35 5.91 3.91
CA THR A 62 -8.29 6.14 2.82
C THR A 62 -7.50 6.41 1.55
N LEU A 63 -7.63 5.54 0.55
CA LEU A 63 -6.98 5.68 -0.75
C LEU A 63 -7.97 6.19 -1.80
N MET A 64 -7.49 7.04 -2.68
CA MET A 64 -8.20 7.40 -3.90
C MET A 64 -7.85 6.42 -5.00
N VAL A 65 -8.84 5.77 -5.61
CA VAL A 65 -8.69 4.83 -6.71
C VAL A 65 -9.59 5.26 -7.86
N ASN A 66 -9.01 5.73 -8.95
CA ASN A 66 -9.76 6.33 -10.08
C ASN A 66 -10.79 7.40 -9.64
N GLY A 67 -10.45 8.19 -8.61
CA GLY A 67 -11.30 9.25 -8.08
C GLY A 67 -12.37 8.79 -7.09
N THR A 68 -12.36 7.52 -6.66
CA THR A 68 -13.27 6.97 -5.65
C THR A 68 -12.50 6.62 -4.38
N GLU A 69 -13.02 6.97 -3.22
CA GLU A 69 -12.44 6.62 -1.94
C GLU A 69 -12.58 5.12 -1.66
N LYS A 70 -11.50 4.52 -1.18
CA LYS A 70 -11.41 3.12 -0.76
C LYS A 70 -10.64 3.03 0.54
N GLU A 71 -11.20 2.35 1.53
CA GLU A 71 -10.44 1.98 2.71
C GLU A 71 -9.42 0.91 2.37
N SER A 72 -8.22 1.08 2.90
CA SER A 72 -7.10 0.16 2.75
C SER A 72 -6.23 0.18 3.99
N TYR A 73 -5.32 -0.77 4.07
CA TYR A 73 -4.37 -0.85 5.18
C TYR A 73 -2.95 -1.01 4.65
N TYR A 74 -2.04 -0.24 5.25
CA TYR A 74 -0.61 -0.49 5.13
C TYR A 74 -0.21 -1.53 6.18
N ILE A 75 0.32 -2.67 5.74
CA ILE A 75 0.81 -3.72 6.64
C ILE A 75 2.22 -3.34 7.09
N VAL A 76 2.41 -3.20 8.39
CA VAL A 76 3.66 -2.74 9.00
C VAL A 76 3.98 -3.53 10.27
N ALA A 77 5.17 -3.37 10.81
CA ALA A 77 5.63 -3.99 12.06
C ALA A 77 5.37 -5.51 12.12
N VAL A 78 5.59 -6.17 10.98
CA VAL A 78 5.48 -7.64 10.89
C VAL A 78 6.71 -8.27 11.53
N ALA A 79 6.57 -8.79 12.73
CA ALA A 79 7.69 -9.32 13.51
C ALA A 79 7.39 -10.71 14.08
N THR A 80 8.43 -11.52 14.18
CA THR A 80 8.41 -12.79 14.91
C THR A 80 9.72 -12.93 15.66
N ARG A 81 9.64 -13.15 16.97
CA ARG A 81 10.78 -13.35 17.84
C ARG A 81 11.67 -14.48 17.30
N LYS A 82 12.97 -14.32 17.34
CA LYS A 82 13.93 -15.18 16.64
C LYS A 82 13.75 -16.68 16.94
N GLU A 83 13.50 -17.03 18.21
CA GLU A 83 13.32 -18.41 18.68
C GLU A 83 12.00 -19.06 18.23
N TYR A 84 11.07 -18.23 17.72
CA TYR A 84 9.75 -18.66 17.26
C TYR A 84 9.61 -18.62 15.74
N ARG A 85 10.65 -18.23 15.01
CA ARG A 85 10.68 -18.27 13.54
C ARG A 85 10.55 -19.70 13.01
N GLY A 86 10.04 -19.84 11.79
CA GLY A 86 9.79 -21.16 11.18
C GLY A 86 8.52 -21.86 11.66
N ARG A 87 7.78 -21.32 12.63
CA ARG A 87 6.53 -21.90 13.16
C ARG A 87 5.26 -21.42 12.42
N ARG A 88 5.40 -20.73 11.29
CA ARG A 88 4.31 -20.19 10.46
C ARG A 88 3.43 -19.13 11.16
N TYR A 89 3.95 -18.44 12.19
CA TYR A 89 3.19 -17.40 12.91
C TYR A 89 2.84 -16.23 12.00
N MET A 90 3.83 -15.70 11.27
CA MET A 90 3.62 -14.62 10.31
C MET A 90 2.57 -14.98 9.24
N ALA A 91 2.66 -16.18 8.67
CA ALA A 91 1.69 -16.64 7.67
C ALA A 91 0.26 -16.74 8.24
N GLY A 92 0.14 -17.15 9.50
CA GLY A 92 -1.15 -17.19 10.21
C GLY A 92 -1.71 -15.80 10.46
N LEU A 93 -0.89 -14.87 10.98
CA LEU A 93 -1.28 -13.47 11.21
C LEU A 93 -1.71 -12.78 9.91
N LEU A 94 -0.93 -12.98 8.84
CA LEU A 94 -1.23 -12.40 7.54
C LEU A 94 -2.55 -12.93 6.96
N ARG A 95 -2.78 -14.25 7.07
CA ARG A 95 -4.03 -14.87 6.62
C ARG A 95 -5.25 -14.31 7.38
N GLU A 96 -5.16 -14.22 8.71
CA GLU A 96 -6.24 -13.65 9.53
C GLU A 96 -6.54 -12.21 9.15
N ALA A 97 -5.50 -11.39 9.03
CA ALA A 97 -5.63 -10.00 8.62
C ALA A 97 -6.28 -9.85 7.23
N LEU A 98 -5.89 -10.69 6.26
CA LEU A 98 -6.47 -10.68 4.92
C LEU A 98 -7.95 -11.09 4.90
N LEU A 99 -8.33 -12.08 5.71
CA LEU A 99 -9.73 -12.51 5.82
C LEU A 99 -10.61 -11.43 6.48
N ASP A 100 -10.12 -10.79 7.55
CA ASP A 100 -10.82 -9.66 8.19
C ASP A 100 -10.96 -8.48 7.21
N MET A 101 -9.91 -8.15 6.47
CA MET A 101 -9.97 -7.11 5.43
C MET A 101 -10.99 -7.45 4.34
N TYR A 102 -11.05 -8.73 3.90
CA TYR A 102 -12.05 -9.16 2.92
C TYR A 102 -13.47 -8.96 3.46
N GLN A 103 -13.74 -9.38 4.69
CA GLN A 103 -15.04 -9.20 5.35
C GLN A 103 -15.41 -7.72 5.50
N ALA A 104 -14.42 -6.86 5.78
CA ALA A 104 -14.60 -5.42 5.83
C ALA A 104 -14.78 -4.77 4.45
N GLY A 105 -14.60 -5.51 3.35
CA GLY A 105 -14.77 -5.04 1.98
C GLY A 105 -13.60 -4.21 1.44
N VAL A 106 -12.40 -4.41 2.01
CA VAL A 106 -11.15 -3.81 1.53
C VAL A 106 -10.82 -4.37 0.14
N THR A 107 -10.49 -3.50 -0.81
CA THR A 107 -10.21 -3.91 -2.20
C THR A 107 -8.81 -4.49 -2.38
N PHE A 108 -7.82 -3.88 -1.77
CA PHE A 108 -6.41 -4.31 -1.78
C PHE A 108 -5.70 -3.78 -0.54
N THR A 109 -4.56 -4.36 -0.24
CA THR A 109 -3.64 -3.93 0.83
C THR A 109 -2.22 -3.84 0.29
N TYR A 110 -1.35 -3.16 1.00
CA TYR A 110 0.02 -2.92 0.55
C TYR A 110 1.01 -2.92 1.72
N LEU A 111 2.27 -3.12 1.39
CA LEU A 111 3.37 -3.10 2.34
C LEU A 111 4.69 -2.71 1.66
N MET A 112 5.65 -2.28 2.46
CA MET A 112 7.05 -2.16 2.08
C MET A 112 7.80 -3.38 2.64
N PRO A 113 8.31 -4.29 1.78
CA PRO A 113 8.88 -5.53 2.24
C PRO A 113 10.31 -5.35 2.76
N ALA A 114 10.63 -5.92 3.93
CA ALA A 114 12.03 -6.12 4.32
C ALA A 114 12.78 -7.05 3.36
N ALA A 115 12.06 -8.03 2.77
CA ALA A 115 12.51 -8.88 1.66
C ALA A 115 11.28 -9.38 0.89
N GLU A 116 11.25 -9.19 -0.42
CA GLU A 116 10.13 -9.61 -1.30
C GLU A 116 9.80 -11.10 -1.14
N ALA A 117 10.83 -11.94 -1.04
CA ALA A 117 10.68 -13.40 -0.92
C ALA A 117 9.79 -13.86 0.26
N ILE A 118 9.62 -13.02 1.29
CA ILE A 118 8.76 -13.31 2.43
C ILE A 118 7.28 -13.24 2.03
N TYR A 119 6.91 -12.32 1.14
CA TYR A 119 5.52 -11.99 0.81
C TYR A 119 5.06 -12.58 -0.53
N LEU A 120 5.99 -12.95 -1.44
CA LEU A 120 5.65 -13.60 -2.71
C LEU A 120 4.78 -14.86 -2.54
N PRO A 121 5.02 -15.77 -1.54
CA PRO A 121 4.17 -16.94 -1.32
C PRO A 121 2.75 -16.61 -0.84
N HIS A 122 2.50 -15.35 -0.51
CA HIS A 122 1.20 -14.82 -0.05
C HIS A 122 0.53 -13.94 -1.11
N ASP A 123 0.94 -14.08 -2.38
CA ASP A 123 0.41 -13.36 -3.56
C ASP A 123 0.60 -11.84 -3.55
N PHE A 124 1.52 -11.32 -2.73
CA PHE A 124 1.98 -9.95 -2.90
C PHE A 124 2.94 -9.85 -4.07
N ARG A 125 2.84 -8.79 -4.84
CA ARG A 125 3.74 -8.48 -5.95
C ARG A 125 4.19 -7.04 -5.86
N THR A 126 5.41 -6.77 -6.31
CA THR A 126 5.95 -5.41 -6.41
C THR A 126 5.25 -4.67 -7.53
N MET A 127 4.52 -3.61 -7.18
CA MET A 127 3.72 -2.83 -8.14
C MET A 127 4.25 -1.41 -8.32
N TYR A 128 5.05 -0.92 -7.37
CA TYR A 128 5.45 0.47 -7.33
C TYR A 128 6.80 0.61 -6.61
N GLU A 129 7.64 1.52 -7.08
CA GLU A 129 8.84 1.98 -6.38
C GLU A 129 8.60 3.40 -5.90
N GLN A 130 8.79 3.63 -4.60
CA GLN A 130 8.59 4.96 -4.03
C GLN A 130 9.51 6.00 -4.68
N ASN A 131 8.98 7.18 -4.91
CA ASN A 131 9.72 8.30 -5.45
C ASN A 131 9.43 9.54 -4.59
N ILE A 132 10.12 9.62 -3.45
CA ILE A 132 10.02 10.76 -2.54
C ILE A 132 11.11 11.76 -2.95
N GLU A 133 10.69 13.00 -3.20
CA GLU A 133 11.62 14.11 -3.40
C GLU A 133 11.78 14.85 -2.08
N TYR A 134 13.01 14.93 -1.60
CA TYR A 134 13.37 15.65 -0.39
C TYR A 134 13.81 17.08 -0.74
N TYR A 135 13.60 17.99 0.19
CA TYR A 135 14.19 19.31 0.09
C TYR A 135 15.70 19.24 0.34
N ALA A 136 16.48 19.93 -0.52
CA ALA A 136 17.92 20.08 -0.36
C ALA A 136 18.25 21.57 -0.18
N PRO A 137 18.88 21.99 0.94
CA PRO A 137 19.20 23.39 1.20
C PRO A 137 20.06 24.07 0.11
N GLU A 138 20.90 23.28 -0.58
CA GLU A 138 21.75 23.73 -1.70
C GLU A 138 21.03 23.78 -3.05
N GLU A 139 19.74 23.40 -3.11
CA GLU A 139 18.95 23.44 -4.34
C GLU A 139 18.85 24.84 -4.89
N LYS A 140 19.23 25.03 -6.17
CA LYS A 140 19.08 26.31 -6.84
C LYS A 140 17.63 26.55 -7.23
N LEU A 141 16.95 27.34 -6.43
CA LEU A 141 15.58 27.74 -6.70
C LEU A 141 15.54 28.93 -7.66
N ALA A 142 14.48 29.03 -8.47
CA ALA A 142 14.20 30.22 -9.24
C ALA A 142 13.89 31.40 -8.30
N GLU A 143 14.28 32.63 -8.66
CA GLU A 143 14.06 33.82 -7.83
C GLU A 143 12.59 34.06 -7.41
N SER A 144 11.65 33.53 -8.18
CA SER A 144 10.21 33.60 -7.88
C SER A 144 9.72 32.56 -6.87
N ILE A 145 10.59 31.64 -6.43
CA ILE A 145 10.24 30.57 -5.47
C ILE A 145 10.76 30.94 -4.08
N THR A 146 9.88 30.91 -3.11
CA THR A 146 10.22 31.00 -1.69
C THR A 146 9.94 29.68 -1.00
N VAL A 147 10.72 29.34 0.02
CA VAL A 147 10.55 28.14 0.83
C VAL A 147 10.39 28.49 2.29
N GLN A 148 9.55 27.74 2.99
CA GLN A 148 9.37 27.86 4.44
C GLN A 148 9.01 26.50 5.05
N ALA A 149 9.36 26.29 6.31
CA ALA A 149 8.87 25.12 7.05
C ALA A 149 7.36 25.26 7.29
N ALA A 150 6.64 24.13 7.14
CA ALA A 150 5.22 24.05 7.43
C ALA A 150 4.97 24.02 8.93
N GLU A 151 3.89 24.65 9.34
CA GLU A 151 3.34 24.64 10.69
C GLU A 151 1.90 24.10 10.66
N ASP A 152 1.33 23.75 11.81
CA ASP A 152 -0.05 23.23 11.91
C ASP A 152 -1.09 24.11 11.19
N LYS A 153 -0.92 25.44 11.22
CA LYS A 153 -1.79 26.40 10.52
C LYS A 153 -1.80 26.24 8.99
N ASP A 154 -0.74 25.66 8.42
CA ASP A 154 -0.59 25.49 6.98
C ASP A 154 -1.25 24.19 6.47
N CYS A 155 -1.62 23.26 7.37
CA CYS A 155 -2.13 21.93 7.02
C CYS A 155 -3.38 21.96 6.14
N ASP A 156 -4.30 22.91 6.36
CA ASP A 156 -5.51 23.05 5.53
C ASP A 156 -5.15 23.46 4.08
N GLU A 157 -4.22 24.41 3.92
CA GLU A 157 -3.80 24.87 2.59
C GLU A 157 -3.01 23.80 1.85
N ILE A 158 -2.09 23.11 2.56
CA ILE A 158 -1.32 22.00 2.01
C ILE A 158 -2.25 20.87 1.55
N SER A 159 -3.25 20.52 2.37
CA SER A 159 -4.24 19.49 2.04
C SER A 159 -5.02 19.85 0.76
N ALA A 160 -5.53 21.06 0.66
CA ALA A 160 -6.28 21.53 -0.52
C ALA A 160 -5.42 21.48 -1.81
N TRP A 161 -4.15 21.90 -1.72
CA TRP A 161 -3.20 21.83 -2.81
C TRP A 161 -2.90 20.37 -3.19
N ALA A 162 -2.58 19.52 -2.22
CA ALA A 162 -2.20 18.13 -2.45
C ALA A 162 -3.35 17.32 -3.08
N GLN A 163 -4.59 17.49 -2.63
CA GLN A 163 -5.76 16.84 -3.23
C GLN A 163 -5.88 17.15 -4.72
N LYS A 164 -5.70 18.43 -5.10
CA LYS A 164 -5.76 18.86 -6.50
C LYS A 164 -4.61 18.29 -7.33
N GLU A 165 -3.38 18.36 -6.82
CA GLU A 165 -2.19 17.89 -7.55
C GLU A 165 -2.15 16.37 -7.68
N LEU A 166 -2.47 15.63 -6.61
CA LEU A 166 -2.49 14.17 -6.64
C LEU A 166 -3.58 13.65 -7.58
N ALA A 167 -4.79 14.21 -7.52
CA ALA A 167 -5.89 13.83 -8.41
C ALA A 167 -5.55 14.07 -9.90
N ARG A 168 -4.77 15.10 -10.21
CA ARG A 168 -4.32 15.38 -11.56
C ARG A 168 -3.28 14.39 -12.08
N LYS A 169 -2.38 13.93 -11.20
CA LYS A 169 -1.20 13.14 -11.57
C LYS A 169 -1.44 11.63 -11.46
N TYR A 170 -2.20 11.19 -10.44
CA TYR A 170 -2.24 9.78 -10.04
C TYR A 170 -3.64 9.19 -10.08
N GLN A 171 -3.71 7.87 -10.21
CA GLN A 171 -4.93 7.07 -10.16
C GLN A 171 -5.12 6.42 -8.79
N VAL A 172 -3.99 6.09 -8.12
CA VAL A 172 -3.95 5.48 -6.79
C VAL A 172 -3.03 6.30 -5.89
N TYR A 173 -3.57 6.87 -4.82
CA TYR A 173 -2.81 7.65 -3.84
C TYR A 173 -3.57 7.76 -2.52
N ALA A 174 -2.88 7.99 -1.40
CA ALA A 174 -3.52 8.24 -0.12
C ALA A 174 -4.21 9.61 -0.12
N LYS A 175 -5.43 9.67 0.42
CA LYS A 175 -6.13 10.92 0.67
C LYS A 175 -5.40 11.68 1.78
N ARG A 176 -4.82 12.81 1.43
CA ARG A 176 -4.01 13.64 2.33
C ARG A 176 -4.83 14.83 2.82
N ASP A 177 -5.67 14.59 3.81
CA ASP A 177 -6.46 15.63 4.46
C ASP A 177 -5.63 16.40 5.52
N LYS A 178 -6.26 17.31 6.23
CA LYS A 178 -5.63 18.08 7.31
C LYS A 178 -5.01 17.19 8.39
N ASN A 179 -5.77 16.18 8.84
CA ASN A 179 -5.31 15.27 9.89
C ASN A 179 -4.09 14.45 9.45
N TYR A 180 -4.03 14.09 8.16
CA TYR A 180 -2.85 13.46 7.57
C TYR A 180 -1.61 14.35 7.74
N TYR A 181 -1.70 15.65 7.39
CA TYR A 181 -0.57 16.55 7.49
C TYR A 181 -0.19 16.90 8.94
N GLU A 182 -1.16 17.08 9.84
CA GLU A 182 -0.90 17.27 11.28
C GLU A 182 -0.13 16.07 11.87
N ARG A 183 -0.47 14.84 11.45
CA ARG A 183 0.23 13.61 11.86
C ARG A 183 1.62 13.54 11.22
N LEU A 184 1.75 13.87 9.92
CA LEU A 184 3.02 13.90 9.21
C LEU A 184 4.01 14.91 9.82
N LEU A 185 3.55 16.08 10.25
CA LEU A 185 4.41 17.06 10.93
C LEU A 185 4.99 16.49 12.23
N LYS A 186 4.19 15.77 13.02
CA LYS A 186 4.66 15.10 14.23
C LYS A 186 5.64 13.96 13.92
N GLU A 187 5.38 13.20 12.84
CA GLU A 187 6.24 12.11 12.37
C GLU A 187 7.62 12.65 11.98
N LEU A 188 7.65 13.68 11.14
CA LEU A 188 8.91 14.32 10.76
C LEU A 188 9.63 14.91 11.97
N ALA A 189 8.92 15.58 12.86
CA ALA A 189 9.51 16.22 14.05
C ALA A 189 10.14 15.22 15.03
N CYS A 190 9.68 13.98 15.11
CA CYS A 190 10.29 12.98 16.00
C CYS A 190 11.69 12.50 15.53
N GLU A 191 12.04 12.78 14.26
CA GLU A 191 13.34 12.49 13.65
C GLU A 191 14.07 13.77 13.23
N ASP A 192 13.81 14.91 13.91
CA ASP A 192 14.37 16.23 13.60
C ASP A 192 14.09 16.71 12.16
N GLY A 193 13.09 16.12 11.52
CA GLY A 193 12.67 16.46 10.18
C GLY A 193 11.66 17.60 10.14
N LYS A 194 11.45 18.14 8.94
CA LYS A 194 10.50 19.22 8.65
C LYS A 194 9.79 18.97 7.34
N LEU A 195 8.61 19.53 7.17
CA LEU A 195 7.93 19.60 5.88
C LEU A 195 8.17 20.99 5.28
N ILE A 196 8.70 21.08 4.08
CA ILE A 196 9.05 22.34 3.43
C ILE A 196 8.02 22.66 2.35
N ILE A 197 7.44 23.86 2.43
CA ILE A 197 6.49 24.39 1.46
C ILE A 197 7.25 25.26 0.46
N TYR A 198 7.05 25.00 -0.82
CA TYR A 198 7.52 25.86 -1.92
C TYR A 198 6.37 26.72 -2.38
N ARG A 199 6.59 28.04 -2.43
CA ARG A 199 5.59 29.01 -2.89
C ARG A 199 6.10 29.80 -4.09
N LYS A 200 5.19 30.03 -5.04
CA LYS A 200 5.37 30.97 -6.14
C LYS A 200 4.17 31.92 -6.14
N ASP A 201 4.45 33.22 -6.13
CA ASP A 201 3.42 34.27 -6.09
C ASP A 201 2.40 34.04 -4.95
N GLY A 202 2.90 33.56 -3.80
CA GLY A 202 2.09 33.26 -2.61
C GLY A 202 1.33 31.93 -2.63
N GLN A 203 1.29 31.21 -3.77
CA GLN A 203 0.60 29.93 -3.91
C GLN A 203 1.56 28.74 -3.71
N ILE A 204 1.08 27.67 -3.09
CA ILE A 204 1.86 26.43 -2.95
C ILE A 204 2.04 25.80 -4.34
N VAL A 205 3.28 25.46 -4.68
CA VAL A 205 3.66 24.78 -5.92
C VAL A 205 4.28 23.41 -5.67
N ASP A 206 4.87 23.20 -4.48
CA ASP A 206 5.39 21.90 -4.06
C ASP A 206 5.48 21.82 -2.54
N VAL A 207 5.57 20.59 -2.00
CA VAL A 207 5.76 20.32 -0.58
C VAL A 207 6.64 19.08 -0.44
N ARG A 208 7.78 19.22 0.26
CA ARG A 208 8.77 18.14 0.39
C ARG A 208 9.22 17.95 1.82
N PRO A 209 9.45 16.71 2.28
CA PRO A 209 10.10 16.44 3.56
C PRO A 209 11.59 16.87 3.49
N TYR A 210 12.12 17.21 4.65
CA TYR A 210 13.52 17.54 4.89
C TYR A 210 13.97 16.90 6.19
N TYR A 211 15.15 16.31 6.19
CA TYR A 211 15.84 15.86 7.39
C TYR A 211 17.21 16.55 7.44
N GLU A 212 17.61 17.01 8.63
CA GLU A 212 19.00 17.45 8.81
C GLU A 212 19.91 16.22 8.68
N GLU A 213 20.92 16.30 7.80
CA GLU A 213 21.87 15.20 7.61
C GLU A 213 22.46 14.82 8.97
N SER A 214 22.15 13.64 9.48
CA SER A 214 22.88 13.06 10.59
C SER A 214 24.31 12.79 10.11
N LYS A 215 25.31 13.20 10.89
CA LYS A 215 26.76 13.12 10.57
C LYS A 215 27.30 11.69 10.36
N GLU A 216 26.43 10.68 10.23
CA GLU A 216 26.80 9.27 10.08
C GLU A 216 26.63 8.68 8.68
N THR A 217 26.16 9.46 7.69
CA THR A 217 26.09 8.99 6.29
C THR A 217 27.36 9.33 5.49
N GLU A 218 28.54 8.88 5.97
CA GLU A 218 29.76 8.77 5.14
C GLU A 218 29.78 7.51 4.24
N GLU A 219 28.66 7.10 3.67
CA GLU A 219 28.64 6.20 2.51
C GLU A 219 27.99 6.88 1.29
N VAL A 220 28.50 8.04 0.95
CA VAL A 220 28.21 8.69 -0.33
C VAL A 220 28.76 7.84 -1.47
N GLY A 221 27.89 7.14 -2.20
CA GLY A 221 28.28 6.47 -3.44
C GLY A 221 27.42 5.31 -3.90
N LYS A 222 26.60 4.69 -3.05
CA LYS A 222 25.63 3.72 -3.51
C LYS A 222 24.28 4.42 -3.66
N LYS A 223 23.76 4.51 -4.90
CA LYS A 223 22.31 4.78 -5.09
C LYS A 223 21.56 3.72 -4.31
N GLU A 224 21.04 4.09 -3.15
CA GLU A 224 20.13 3.21 -2.43
C GLU A 224 18.98 2.82 -3.37
N ALA A 225 18.67 1.53 -3.42
CA ALA A 225 17.56 1.06 -4.22
C ALA A 225 16.28 1.70 -3.67
N LYS A 226 15.45 2.26 -4.56
CA LYS A 226 14.19 2.88 -4.15
C LYS A 226 13.34 1.87 -3.38
N PRO A 227 12.68 2.28 -2.28
CA PRO A 227 11.80 1.40 -1.54
C PRO A 227 10.70 0.84 -2.45
N LYS A 228 10.52 -0.46 -2.40
CA LYS A 228 9.52 -1.16 -3.20
C LYS A 228 8.22 -1.31 -2.41
N ILE A 229 7.11 -1.10 -3.07
CA ILE A 229 5.78 -1.34 -2.52
C ILE A 229 5.18 -2.57 -3.17
N MET A 230 4.87 -3.56 -2.35
CA MET A 230 4.12 -4.73 -2.77
C MET A 230 2.63 -4.55 -2.46
N ILE A 231 1.80 -4.92 -3.42
CA ILE A 231 0.34 -4.84 -3.31
C ILE A 231 -0.25 -6.24 -3.46
N ARG A 232 -1.36 -6.50 -2.74
CA ARG A 232 -2.18 -7.70 -2.88
C ARG A 232 -3.65 -7.32 -2.99
N ILE A 233 -4.34 -7.83 -3.99
CA ILE A 233 -5.80 -7.73 -4.07
C ILE A 233 -6.41 -8.57 -2.94
N VAL A 234 -7.34 -7.98 -2.20
CA VAL A 234 -8.09 -8.61 -1.11
C VAL A 234 -9.48 -9.03 -1.58
N ASP A 235 -10.27 -8.10 -2.11
CA ASP A 235 -11.57 -8.40 -2.73
C ASP A 235 -11.49 -8.17 -4.24
N VAL A 236 -11.41 -9.27 -4.98
CA VAL A 236 -11.30 -9.25 -6.44
C VAL A 236 -12.50 -8.56 -7.10
N ARG A 237 -13.72 -8.82 -6.61
CA ARG A 237 -14.92 -8.24 -7.20
C ARG A 237 -14.92 -6.72 -7.09
N ARG A 238 -14.67 -6.20 -5.89
CA ARG A 238 -14.62 -4.76 -5.61
C ARG A 238 -13.46 -4.08 -6.33
N MET A 239 -12.32 -4.79 -6.46
CA MET A 239 -11.16 -4.27 -7.17
C MET A 239 -11.45 -4.11 -8.65
N LEU A 240 -11.93 -5.15 -9.31
CA LEU A 240 -12.23 -5.13 -10.74
C LEU A 240 -13.29 -4.08 -11.09
N MET A 241 -14.34 -3.94 -10.26
CA MET A 241 -15.37 -2.89 -10.47
C MET A 241 -14.85 -1.45 -10.30
N SER A 242 -13.61 -1.25 -9.86
CA SER A 242 -12.96 0.06 -9.76
C SER A 242 -12.19 0.44 -11.04
N LEU A 243 -12.11 -0.46 -12.01
CA LEU A 243 -11.33 -0.29 -13.24
C LEU A 243 -12.13 0.44 -14.33
N LYS A 244 -11.39 1.05 -15.24
CA LYS A 244 -11.92 1.66 -16.46
C LYS A 244 -11.51 0.83 -17.66
N LEU A 245 -12.29 0.92 -18.72
CA LEU A 245 -12.07 0.18 -19.99
C LEU A 245 -11.77 1.16 -21.12
N LYS A 246 -11.00 0.68 -22.12
CA LYS A 246 -10.71 1.41 -23.37
C LYS A 246 -11.86 1.28 -24.38
N SER A 247 -12.59 0.14 -24.34
CA SER A 247 -13.67 -0.17 -25.28
C SER A 247 -14.57 -1.28 -24.73
N LEU A 248 -15.57 -1.71 -25.48
CA LEU A 248 -16.44 -2.84 -25.15
C LEU A 248 -15.61 -4.10 -24.86
N MET A 249 -15.83 -4.69 -23.71
CA MET A 249 -15.18 -5.89 -23.20
C MET A 249 -16.22 -6.93 -22.77
N ALA A 250 -15.94 -8.21 -23.06
CA ALA A 250 -16.72 -9.33 -22.55
C ALA A 250 -15.85 -10.59 -22.53
N VAL A 251 -15.48 -11.08 -21.35
CA VAL A 251 -14.62 -12.26 -21.15
C VAL A 251 -15.01 -13.01 -19.90
N SER A 252 -14.91 -14.35 -19.93
CA SER A 252 -15.15 -15.20 -18.76
C SER A 252 -13.90 -16.03 -18.46
N PHE A 253 -13.50 -16.09 -17.19
CA PHE A 253 -12.35 -16.87 -16.74
C PHE A 253 -12.47 -17.26 -15.26
N GLN A 254 -11.60 -18.17 -14.84
CA GLN A 254 -11.48 -18.55 -13.44
C GLN A 254 -10.42 -17.68 -12.74
N ILE A 255 -10.75 -17.20 -11.53
CA ILE A 255 -9.78 -16.60 -10.61
C ILE A 255 -9.45 -17.60 -9.53
N THR A 256 -8.17 -17.69 -9.15
CA THR A 256 -7.69 -18.54 -8.06
C THR A 256 -6.97 -17.71 -7.01
N ASP A 257 -7.26 -18.00 -5.74
CA ASP A 257 -6.64 -17.35 -4.57
C ASP A 257 -6.44 -18.41 -3.46
N PRO A 258 -5.19 -18.72 -3.09
CA PRO A 258 -4.92 -19.74 -2.08
C PRO A 258 -5.24 -19.30 -0.65
N LEU A 259 -5.38 -17.98 -0.39
CA LEU A 259 -5.56 -17.46 0.96
C LEU A 259 -6.98 -17.00 1.25
N ILE A 260 -7.69 -16.46 0.25
CA ILE A 260 -9.06 -15.96 0.38
C ILE A 260 -9.97 -16.82 -0.49
N PRO A 261 -10.62 -17.85 0.09
CA PRO A 261 -11.44 -18.81 -0.68
C PRO A 261 -12.56 -18.15 -1.48
N GLU A 262 -13.09 -17.05 -1.00
CA GLU A 262 -14.19 -16.29 -1.63
C GLU A 262 -13.79 -15.66 -2.98
N ASN A 263 -12.50 -15.48 -3.23
CA ASN A 263 -11.98 -15.02 -4.52
C ASN A 263 -11.89 -16.16 -5.56
N ASN A 264 -11.93 -17.43 -5.13
CA ASN A 264 -11.92 -18.58 -6.06
C ASN A 264 -13.28 -18.73 -6.73
N ARG A 265 -13.39 -18.18 -7.94
CA ARG A 265 -14.64 -18.20 -8.69
C ARG A 265 -14.44 -18.11 -10.19
N TYR A 266 -15.43 -18.52 -10.93
CA TYR A 266 -15.58 -18.17 -12.34
C TYR A 266 -16.26 -16.81 -12.42
N VAL A 267 -15.72 -15.91 -13.23
CA VAL A 267 -16.24 -14.56 -13.41
C VAL A 267 -16.52 -14.30 -14.88
N THR A 268 -17.52 -13.49 -15.15
CA THR A 268 -17.74 -12.86 -16.45
C THR A 268 -17.58 -11.37 -16.28
N MET A 269 -16.54 -10.82 -16.90
CA MET A 269 -16.28 -9.38 -16.93
C MET A 269 -16.89 -8.81 -18.20
N THR A 270 -17.69 -7.77 -18.07
CA THR A 270 -18.27 -7.03 -19.19
C THR A 270 -18.34 -5.55 -18.91
N GLY A 271 -18.36 -4.73 -19.95
CA GLY A 271 -18.49 -3.28 -19.79
C GLY A 271 -18.04 -2.52 -21.03
N THR A 272 -18.09 -1.21 -20.91
CA THR A 272 -17.63 -0.26 -21.92
C THR A 272 -16.86 0.88 -21.26
N GLU A 273 -16.24 1.72 -22.07
CA GLU A 273 -15.60 2.95 -21.62
C GLU A 273 -16.56 3.90 -20.85
N PHE A 274 -17.87 3.82 -21.14
CA PHE A 274 -18.89 4.67 -20.51
C PHE A 274 -19.52 4.04 -19.26
N SER A 275 -19.77 2.72 -19.27
CA SER A 275 -20.41 2.02 -18.14
C SER A 275 -19.43 1.62 -17.05
N GLY A 276 -18.11 1.63 -17.34
CA GLY A 276 -17.12 0.97 -16.51
C GLY A 276 -17.24 -0.56 -16.58
N LEU A 277 -16.51 -1.24 -15.72
CA LEU A 277 -16.49 -2.69 -15.65
C LEU A 277 -17.57 -3.22 -14.72
N MET A 278 -18.32 -4.22 -15.19
CA MET A 278 -19.27 -5.00 -14.40
C MET A 278 -18.79 -6.42 -14.28
N LEU A 279 -18.95 -7.02 -13.11
CA LEU A 279 -18.58 -8.39 -12.81
C LEU A 279 -19.82 -9.21 -12.48
N MET A 280 -20.00 -10.31 -13.19
CA MET A 280 -21.05 -11.31 -12.94
C MET A 280 -20.41 -12.65 -12.60
N ASP A 281 -21.18 -13.53 -11.99
CA ASP A 281 -20.73 -14.91 -11.79
C ASP A 281 -20.67 -15.63 -13.14
N GLY A 282 -19.52 -16.23 -13.43
CA GLY A 282 -19.25 -17.02 -14.63
C GLY A 282 -19.56 -18.50 -14.43
N LYS A 283 -19.32 -19.28 -15.46
CA LYS A 283 -19.48 -20.74 -15.43
C LYS A 283 -18.22 -21.43 -15.96
N PRO A 284 -17.90 -22.65 -15.47
CA PRO A 284 -16.76 -23.41 -15.98
C PRO A 284 -16.78 -23.58 -17.50
N GLU A 285 -17.96 -23.83 -18.09
CA GLU A 285 -18.13 -24.10 -19.53
C GLU A 285 -17.83 -22.90 -20.43
N THR A 286 -17.88 -21.69 -19.87
CA THR A 286 -17.61 -20.44 -20.59
C THR A 286 -16.24 -19.86 -20.27
N SER A 287 -15.47 -20.52 -19.40
CA SER A 287 -14.16 -20.04 -18.98
C SER A 287 -13.14 -20.13 -20.13
N GLU A 288 -12.47 -19.03 -20.38
CA GLU A 288 -11.44 -18.89 -21.42
C GLU A 288 -10.02 -19.02 -20.87
N GLY A 289 -9.92 -19.22 -19.55
CA GLY A 289 -8.64 -19.40 -18.91
C GLY A 289 -8.69 -19.35 -17.38
N ILE A 290 -7.51 -19.31 -16.78
CA ILE A 290 -7.29 -19.24 -15.33
C ILE A 290 -6.32 -18.09 -15.07
N LEU A 291 -6.64 -17.27 -14.07
CA LEU A 291 -5.80 -16.14 -13.66
C LEU A 291 -5.65 -16.15 -12.13
N PRO A 292 -4.46 -16.46 -11.58
CA PRO A 292 -4.18 -16.29 -10.17
C PRO A 292 -4.33 -14.84 -9.71
N VAL A 293 -4.73 -14.63 -8.47
CA VAL A 293 -4.94 -13.29 -7.91
C VAL A 293 -3.68 -12.43 -7.96
N SER A 294 -2.49 -13.03 -7.86
CA SER A 294 -1.21 -12.33 -8.01
C SER A 294 -1.00 -11.77 -9.42
N ALA A 295 -1.20 -12.60 -10.44
CA ALA A 295 -1.10 -12.19 -11.85
C ALA A 295 -2.19 -11.15 -12.21
N LEU A 296 -3.41 -11.34 -11.69
CA LEU A 296 -4.47 -10.34 -11.80
C LEU A 296 -4.05 -9.00 -11.19
N GLY A 297 -3.37 -9.02 -10.03
CA GLY A 297 -2.83 -7.82 -9.40
C GLY A 297 -1.81 -7.11 -10.29
N GLU A 298 -0.87 -7.84 -10.87
CA GLU A 298 0.14 -7.27 -11.77
C GLU A 298 -0.49 -6.61 -13.01
N LEU A 299 -1.54 -7.24 -13.58
CA LEU A 299 -2.31 -6.64 -14.66
C LEU A 299 -3.05 -5.37 -14.22
N VAL A 300 -3.76 -5.44 -13.11
CA VAL A 300 -4.60 -4.34 -12.59
C VAL A 300 -3.77 -3.11 -12.27
N PHE A 301 -2.61 -3.28 -11.65
CA PHE A 301 -1.72 -2.17 -11.29
C PHE A 301 -0.68 -1.84 -12.37
N GLY A 302 -0.71 -2.56 -13.49
CA GLY A 302 0.15 -2.27 -14.66
C GLY A 302 1.62 -2.59 -14.45
N ALA A 303 1.94 -3.49 -13.52
CA ALA A 303 3.30 -3.98 -13.29
C ALA A 303 3.77 -4.88 -14.43
N LYS A 304 2.84 -5.61 -15.07
CA LYS A 304 3.09 -6.46 -16.25
C LYS A 304 2.01 -6.29 -17.29
N THR A 305 2.38 -6.51 -18.54
CA THR A 305 1.47 -6.57 -19.68
C THR A 305 0.72 -7.91 -19.72
N VAL A 306 -0.37 -7.99 -20.49
CA VAL A 306 -1.10 -9.25 -20.69
C VAL A 306 -0.17 -10.34 -21.28
N GLU A 307 0.70 -9.98 -22.23
CA GLU A 307 1.67 -10.91 -22.82
C GLU A 307 2.67 -11.46 -21.79
N GLU A 308 3.15 -10.65 -20.86
CA GLU A 308 4.06 -11.09 -19.80
C GLU A 308 3.35 -12.02 -18.82
N ILE A 309 2.12 -11.67 -18.41
CA ILE A 309 1.30 -12.46 -17.48
C ILE A 309 0.93 -13.81 -18.09
N SER A 310 0.63 -13.89 -19.40
CA SER A 310 0.23 -15.14 -20.06
C SER A 310 1.32 -16.23 -19.99
N LYS A 311 2.56 -15.86 -19.69
CA LYS A 311 3.71 -16.76 -19.54
C LYS A 311 3.98 -17.20 -18.09
N GLU A 312 3.19 -16.72 -17.13
CA GLU A 312 3.40 -17.03 -15.72
C GLU A 312 2.87 -18.40 -15.32
N GLU A 313 3.47 -18.98 -14.28
CA GLU A 313 3.02 -20.23 -13.70
C GLU A 313 1.58 -20.10 -13.16
N GLY A 314 0.75 -21.08 -13.47
CA GLY A 314 -0.66 -21.11 -13.06
C GLY A 314 -1.59 -20.25 -13.92
N VAL A 315 -1.08 -19.48 -14.87
CA VAL A 315 -1.87 -18.72 -15.83
C VAL A 315 -2.18 -19.58 -17.06
N SER A 316 -3.43 -19.50 -17.49
CA SER A 316 -3.87 -20.07 -18.79
C SER A 316 -4.83 -19.08 -19.43
N MET A 317 -4.59 -18.70 -20.68
CA MET A 317 -5.42 -17.75 -21.43
C MET A 317 -5.64 -18.21 -22.86
N SER A 318 -6.87 -18.06 -23.37
CA SER A 318 -7.12 -18.10 -24.79
C SER A 318 -6.65 -16.79 -25.44
N GLY A 319 -6.31 -16.80 -26.73
CA GLY A 319 -5.96 -15.57 -27.45
C GLY A 319 -7.09 -14.51 -27.44
N ARG A 320 -8.36 -14.98 -27.31
CA ARG A 320 -9.50 -14.07 -27.10
C ARG A 320 -9.45 -13.41 -25.73
N MET A 321 -9.19 -14.17 -24.66
CA MET A 321 -9.04 -13.64 -23.31
C MET A 321 -7.91 -12.61 -23.25
N GLU A 322 -6.76 -12.88 -23.86
CA GLU A 322 -5.64 -11.93 -23.95
C GLU A 322 -6.11 -10.60 -24.57
N SER A 323 -6.73 -10.65 -25.73
CA SER A 323 -7.23 -9.46 -26.43
C SER A 323 -8.30 -8.69 -25.64
N GLU A 324 -9.13 -9.39 -24.87
CA GLU A 324 -10.15 -8.76 -24.03
C GLU A 324 -9.51 -8.09 -22.81
N LEU A 325 -8.53 -8.72 -22.15
CA LEU A 325 -7.84 -8.17 -21.00
C LEU A 325 -7.00 -6.91 -21.35
N GLU A 326 -6.47 -6.80 -22.56
CA GLU A 326 -5.78 -5.60 -23.05
C GLU A 326 -6.65 -4.34 -23.06
N LYS A 327 -7.97 -4.50 -23.02
CA LYS A 327 -8.94 -3.37 -22.97
C LYS A 327 -9.04 -2.74 -21.59
N ILE A 328 -8.49 -3.36 -20.54
CA ILE A 328 -8.40 -2.77 -19.21
C ILE A 328 -7.44 -1.58 -19.23
N ILE A 329 -7.83 -0.48 -18.60
CA ILE A 329 -6.92 0.63 -18.31
C ILE A 329 -6.29 0.36 -16.94
N PRO A 330 -5.00 0.02 -16.88
CA PRO A 330 -4.37 -0.32 -15.62
C PRO A 330 -4.22 0.91 -14.71
N LEU A 331 -4.15 0.65 -13.41
CA LEU A 331 -3.90 1.64 -12.35
C LEU A 331 -2.39 1.89 -12.19
N SER A 332 -1.69 2.24 -13.27
CA SER A 332 -0.22 2.35 -13.30
C SER A 332 0.33 3.66 -12.73
N ARG A 333 -0.52 4.70 -12.56
CA ARG A 333 -0.11 5.96 -11.97
C ARG A 333 -0.38 5.93 -10.46
N ILE A 334 0.57 5.34 -9.73
CA ILE A 334 0.52 5.09 -8.29
C ILE A 334 1.37 6.11 -7.55
N TYR A 335 0.91 6.54 -6.38
CA TYR A 335 1.66 7.35 -5.43
C TYR A 335 1.31 6.88 -4.00
N LEU A 336 2.03 5.86 -3.53
CA LEU A 336 1.91 5.26 -2.20
C LEU A 336 3.25 5.43 -1.49
N ASN A 337 3.47 6.64 -0.98
CA ASN A 337 4.71 7.02 -0.30
C ASN A 337 4.57 7.04 1.22
N GLU A 338 3.45 6.57 1.72
CA GLU A 338 3.18 6.39 3.14
C GLU A 338 4.01 5.20 3.65
N ALA A 339 4.95 5.48 4.54
CA ALA A 339 5.90 4.49 5.03
C ALA A 339 5.56 3.99 6.43
N VAL A 340 4.97 4.79 7.28
CA VAL A 340 4.56 4.41 8.64
C VAL A 340 3.34 5.20 9.10
#